data_05272d25c78c83658a590205281f13e8
#
_entry.id   05272d25c78c83658a590205281f13e8
#
_cell.length_a   1.000
_cell.length_b   1.000
_cell.length_c   1.000
_cell.angle_alpha   90.00
_cell.angle_beta   90.00
_cell.angle_gamma   90.00
#
_symmetry.space_group_name_H-M   'P 1'
#
loop_
_entity.id
_entity.type
_entity.pdbx_description
1 polymer ?
#
loop_
_entity_poly.entity_id
_entity_poly.type
_entity_poly.pdbx_seq_one_letter_code
_entity_poly.pdbx_strand_id
1 'polypeptide(L)'
;RKPARDLYMLALDREFVTAKHALMVGNDEKNDIVGARSAGIDGVYFRTEISPADDPDASSYAVRSFKGADYEGLLDYVLNA
;
A
#
# COMPACT_ATOMS: atom_id res chain seq x y z
N ARG A 1 20.19 -6.24 -2.82
CA ARG A 1 18.87 -5.85 -2.35
C ARG A 1 17.78 -6.70 -3.00
N LYS A 2 16.92 -7.25 -2.21
CA LYS A 2 15.81 -8.05 -2.73
C LYS A 2 14.80 -7.19 -3.45
N PRO A 3 14.22 -7.66 -4.56
CA PRO A 3 13.07 -7.03 -5.16
C PRO A 3 11.89 -6.96 -4.17
N ALA A 4 11.13 -5.89 -4.21
CA ALA A 4 10.00 -5.70 -3.31
C ALA A 4 8.99 -6.85 -3.40
N ARG A 5 8.77 -7.39 -4.61
CA ARG A 5 7.84 -8.50 -4.82
C ARG A 5 8.23 -9.72 -3.99
N ASP A 6 9.52 -10.09 -3.98
CA ASP A 6 9.99 -11.26 -3.23
C ASP A 6 9.80 -11.09 -1.74
N LEU A 7 10.02 -9.87 -1.25
CA LEU A 7 9.83 -9.56 0.17
C LEU A 7 8.36 -9.71 0.58
N TYR A 8 7.43 -9.20 -0.23
CA TYR A 8 6.00 -9.34 0.03
C TYR A 8 5.56 -10.81 -0.01
N MET A 9 6.04 -11.57 -0.97
CA MET A 9 5.69 -12.99 -1.07
C MET A 9 6.18 -13.77 0.14
N LEU A 10 7.38 -13.46 0.64
CA LEU A 10 7.90 -14.08 1.84
C LEU A 10 7.05 -13.75 3.06
N ALA A 11 6.62 -12.50 3.20
CA ALA A 11 5.76 -12.09 4.30
C ALA A 11 4.41 -12.81 4.28
N LEU A 12 3.80 -12.94 3.10
CA LEU A 12 2.54 -13.66 2.94
C LEU A 12 2.69 -15.15 3.32
N ASP A 13 3.77 -15.79 2.89
CA ASP A 13 4.03 -17.18 3.24
C ASP A 13 4.13 -17.37 4.74
N ARG A 14 4.83 -16.48 5.43
CA ARG A 14 4.99 -16.57 6.88
C ARG A 14 3.69 -16.42 7.64
N GLU A 15 2.78 -15.58 7.13
CA GLU A 15 1.49 -15.33 7.79
C GLU A 15 0.39 -16.26 7.30
N PHE A 16 0.70 -17.15 6.37
CA PHE A 16 -0.26 -18.09 5.78
C PHE A 16 -1.47 -17.37 5.17
N VAL A 17 -1.22 -16.21 4.53
CA VAL A 17 -2.26 -15.39 3.92
C VAL A 17 -2.00 -15.30 2.42
N THR A 18 -3.07 -15.36 1.62
CA THR A 18 -2.95 -15.14 0.17
C THR A 18 -2.95 -13.64 -0.13
N ALA A 19 -2.33 -13.26 -1.25
CA ALA A 19 -2.23 -11.86 -1.65
C ALA A 19 -3.59 -11.14 -1.71
N LYS A 20 -4.63 -11.83 -2.18
CA LYS A 20 -5.96 -11.21 -2.31
C LYS A 20 -6.66 -10.95 -0.97
N HIS A 21 -6.14 -11.51 0.13
CA HIS A 21 -6.66 -11.27 1.48
C HIS A 21 -5.78 -10.33 2.29
N ALA A 22 -4.78 -9.72 1.64
CA ALA A 22 -3.86 -8.80 2.29
C ALA A 22 -4.08 -7.39 1.73
N LEU A 23 -3.76 -6.38 2.52
CA LEU A 23 -3.87 -4.98 2.12
C LEU A 23 -2.62 -4.25 2.60
N MET A 24 -1.98 -3.50 1.69
CA MET A 24 -0.84 -2.67 2.02
C MET A 24 -1.28 -1.22 2.17
N VAL A 25 -0.98 -0.61 3.30
CA VAL A 25 -1.18 0.82 3.51
C VAL A 25 0.19 1.47 3.56
N GLY A 26 0.44 2.43 2.70
CA GLY A 26 1.76 3.05 2.64
C GLY A 26 1.74 4.46 2.09
N ASN A 27 2.80 5.21 2.39
CA ASN A 27 2.95 6.62 2.01
C ASN A 27 4.02 6.85 0.93
N ASP A 28 4.53 5.80 0.32
CA ASP A 28 5.53 5.85 -0.74
C ASP A 28 4.98 5.07 -1.93
N GLU A 29 4.57 5.80 -2.98
CA GLU A 29 3.92 5.17 -4.12
C GLU A 29 4.78 4.06 -4.72
N LYS A 30 6.02 4.35 -5.01
CA LYS A 30 6.89 3.41 -5.71
C LYS A 30 7.24 2.20 -4.85
N ASN A 31 7.64 2.43 -3.61
CA ASN A 31 8.11 1.35 -2.75
C ASN A 31 6.97 0.57 -2.10
N ASP A 32 5.92 1.26 -1.66
CA ASP A 32 4.83 0.62 -0.93
C ASP A 32 3.72 0.13 -1.85
N ILE A 33 3.25 0.98 -2.75
CA ILE A 33 2.05 0.69 -3.54
C ILE A 33 2.40 -0.14 -4.78
N VAL A 34 3.34 0.31 -5.58
CA VAL A 34 3.77 -0.43 -6.77
C VAL A 34 4.42 -1.75 -6.35
N GLY A 35 5.20 -1.72 -5.27
CA GLY A 35 5.81 -2.92 -4.71
C GLY A 35 4.78 -3.96 -4.31
N ALA A 36 3.75 -3.57 -3.55
CA ALA A 36 2.67 -4.48 -3.15
C ALA A 36 1.91 -5.02 -4.35
N ARG A 37 1.59 -4.15 -5.30
CA ARG A 37 0.87 -4.54 -6.51
C ARG A 37 1.63 -5.60 -7.31
N SER A 38 2.95 -5.51 -7.35
CA SER A 38 3.78 -6.49 -8.06
C SER A 38 3.67 -7.89 -7.46
N ALA A 39 3.26 -8.00 -6.20
CA ALA A 39 3.01 -9.27 -5.51
C ALA A 39 1.52 -9.64 -5.48
N GLY A 40 0.67 -8.90 -6.20
CA GLY A 40 -0.76 -9.12 -6.23
C GLY A 40 -1.51 -8.63 -4.99
N ILE A 41 -0.88 -7.79 -4.19
CA ILE A 41 -1.49 -7.21 -2.99
C ILE A 41 -2.06 -5.83 -3.33
N ASP A 42 -3.31 -5.59 -2.96
CA ASP A 42 -3.93 -4.28 -3.13
C ASP A 42 -3.27 -3.27 -2.20
N GLY A 43 -3.02 -2.07 -2.71
CA GLY A 43 -2.43 -0.99 -1.95
C GLY A 43 -3.39 0.15 -1.72
N VAL A 44 -3.37 0.70 -0.51
CA VAL A 44 -4.02 1.96 -0.16
C VAL A 44 -2.93 2.99 0.04
N TYR A 45 -2.95 4.03 -0.78
CA TYR A 45 -1.94 5.08 -0.74
C TYR A 45 -2.38 6.20 0.19
N PHE A 46 -1.50 6.57 1.10
CA PHE A 46 -1.75 7.64 2.06
C PHE A 46 -0.65 8.69 1.95
N ARG A 47 -0.91 9.75 1.17
CA ARG A 47 0.04 10.84 0.98
C ARG A 47 0.22 11.60 2.28
N THR A 48 1.46 11.69 2.75
CA THR A 48 1.83 12.41 3.98
C THR A 48 3.01 13.34 3.73
N GLU A 49 3.41 14.08 4.76
CA GLU A 49 4.58 14.97 4.70
C GLU A 49 5.87 14.23 4.43
N ILE A 50 5.94 12.95 4.83
CA ILE A 50 7.15 12.14 4.63
C ILE A 50 7.10 11.31 3.36
N SER A 51 6.05 11.42 2.56
CA SER A 51 6.03 10.81 1.23
C SER A 51 7.11 11.45 0.36
N PRO A 52 7.68 10.71 -0.60
CA PRO A 52 8.62 11.32 -1.55
C PRO A 52 8.03 12.58 -2.18
N ALA A 53 8.87 13.61 -2.37
CA ALA A 53 8.41 14.92 -2.82
C ALA A 53 7.75 14.88 -4.20
N ASP A 54 8.16 13.94 -5.04
CA ASP A 54 7.64 13.77 -6.40
C ASP A 54 6.46 12.81 -6.48
N ASP A 55 5.99 12.27 -5.35
CA ASP A 55 4.81 11.41 -5.32
C ASP A 55 3.55 12.24 -5.65
N PRO A 56 2.55 11.62 -6.31
CA PRO A 56 1.28 12.29 -6.56
C PRO A 56 0.42 12.39 -5.30
N ASP A 57 -0.63 13.20 -5.34
CA ASP A 57 -1.61 13.27 -4.25
C ASP A 57 -2.47 12.00 -4.19
N ALA A 58 -2.69 11.37 -5.34
CA ALA A 58 -3.42 10.11 -5.42
C ALA A 58 -2.68 9.18 -6.39
N SER A 59 -2.54 7.92 -6.00
CA SER A 59 -1.82 6.93 -6.81
C SER A 59 -2.78 6.19 -7.74
N SER A 60 -2.45 6.15 -9.02
CA SER A 60 -3.21 5.35 -9.99
C SER A 60 -2.98 3.85 -9.82
N TYR A 61 -1.98 3.46 -9.04
CA TYR A 61 -1.67 2.05 -8.76
C TYR A 61 -2.37 1.54 -7.51
N ALA A 62 -2.96 2.43 -6.71
CA ALA A 62 -3.65 2.07 -5.48
C ALA A 62 -5.14 1.82 -5.75
N VAL A 63 -5.77 0.99 -4.93
CA VAL A 63 -7.22 0.79 -4.98
C VAL A 63 -7.96 1.97 -4.36
N ARG A 64 -7.30 2.69 -3.45
CA ARG A 64 -7.82 3.91 -2.85
C ARG A 64 -6.67 4.80 -2.43
N SER A 65 -6.88 6.12 -2.44
CA SER A 65 -5.88 7.09 -1.99
C SER A 65 -6.49 8.09 -1.03
N PHE A 66 -5.69 8.48 -0.04
CA PHE A 66 -6.04 9.53 0.93
C PHE A 66 -4.87 10.50 1.03
N LYS A 67 -5.12 11.73 1.43
CA LYS A 67 -4.06 12.73 1.60
C LYS A 67 -4.30 13.59 2.84
N GLY A 68 -3.29 14.38 3.19
CA GLY A 68 -3.36 15.21 4.39
C GLY A 68 -3.37 14.34 5.63
N ALA A 69 -4.22 14.68 6.58
CA ALA A 69 -4.36 13.94 7.83
C ALA A 69 -5.70 13.19 7.90
N ASP A 70 -6.20 12.69 6.77
CA ASP A 70 -7.48 12.00 6.71
C ASP A 70 -7.38 10.57 7.25
N TYR A 71 -7.03 10.45 8.52
CA TYR A 71 -6.95 9.17 9.20
C TYR A 71 -8.33 8.52 9.39
N GLU A 72 -9.38 9.33 9.54
CA GLU A 72 -10.76 8.81 9.64
C GLU A 72 -11.18 8.11 8.36
N GLY A 73 -10.91 8.73 7.21
CA GLY A 73 -11.22 8.13 5.93
C GLY A 73 -10.47 6.83 5.70
N LEU A 74 -9.18 6.83 6.04
CA LEU A 74 -8.35 5.63 5.92
C LEU A 74 -8.87 4.51 6.82
N LEU A 75 -9.14 4.81 8.09
CA LEU A 75 -9.62 3.82 9.05
C LEU A 75 -10.97 3.25 8.61
N ASP A 76 -11.89 4.10 8.20
CA ASP A 76 -13.20 3.68 7.72
C ASP A 76 -13.07 2.72 6.52
N TYR A 77 -12.21 3.07 5.58
CA TYR A 77 -11.98 2.22 4.41
C TYR A 77 -11.43 0.84 4.82
N VAL A 78 -10.43 0.82 5.69
CA VAL A 78 -9.78 -0.42 6.12
C VAL A 78 -10.75 -1.32 6.89
N LEU A 79 -11.56 -0.74 7.77
CA LEU A 79 -12.54 -1.51 8.56
C LEU A 79 -13.67 -2.07 7.72
N ASN A 80 -13.96 -1.47 6.56
CA ASN A 80 -15.06 -1.89 5.69
C ASN A 80 -14.58 -2.56 4.40
N ALA A 81 -13.28 -2.79 4.29
CA ALA A 81 -12.68 -3.40 3.11
C ALA A 81 -12.96 -4.90 3.02
#